data_8c4a54fee1aa3b1709504b566100a23f
#
_entry.id   8c4a54fee1aa3b1709504b566100a23f
#
_cell.length_a   1.000
_cell.length_b   1.000
_cell.length_c   1.000
_cell.angle_alpha   90.00
_cell.angle_beta   90.00
_cell.angle_gamma   90.00
#
_symmetry.space_group_name_H-M   'P 1'
#
loop_
_entity.id
_entity.type
_entity.pdbx_description
1 polymer ?
#
loop_
_entity_poly.entity_id
_entity_poly.type
_entity_poly.pdbx_seq_one_letter_code
_entity_poly.pdbx_strand_id
1 'polypeptide(L)'
;MVNVIGLGYIGLPTALMMATHGVEVVGTDYNEELVATLNAGHTTFKEEGLDELFVDALKSGIKFTTEYQVCDTYIVSVPTPYDRLDKKIDPCYVIAACKTVLEVAPKGAVLVIESTISPNTVDRFVRPLLIEAEREDVKLVHAPERIIPGNMVYELLHNNRTIGADDPEVGEEVAKIYATFCQGEISVTDIRTAEMTKVVENTFRAINIAFSNELAKICRIGGMDVAEVIRISNKHPRVNILQPGPGVGGHCIPVDPWFLVGDYPETANFIRLALQTNAGMPEYVLHRAHEAMAEHGITDASKVGIYGLTYKEDVDDVRESPTLQMLESMEEHLCGGAVKVYDPWVERDEVPNQVHSMEEFLDGLEMVIVMVGHSQIKGKPEAFGGRILIDPRNVCGDGENVYKL
;
A
#
# COMPACT_ATOMS: atom_id res chain seq x y z
N MET A 1 27.31 -7.78 -11.01
CA MET A 1 25.97 -8.37 -11.36
C MET A 1 25.07 -8.37 -10.13
N VAL A 2 23.80 -7.99 -10.31
CA VAL A 2 22.78 -7.93 -9.23
C VAL A 2 21.69 -8.97 -9.49
N ASN A 3 21.31 -9.75 -8.48
CA ASN A 3 20.14 -10.62 -8.54
C ASN A 3 19.02 -10.02 -7.70
N VAL A 4 17.91 -9.63 -8.34
CA VAL A 4 16.70 -9.14 -7.65
C VAL A 4 15.76 -10.32 -7.45
N ILE A 5 15.38 -10.60 -6.21
CA ILE A 5 14.60 -11.75 -5.76
C ILE A 5 13.21 -11.29 -5.31
N GLY A 6 12.18 -11.84 -5.94
CA GLY A 6 10.80 -11.39 -5.83
C GLY A 6 10.49 -10.33 -6.88
N LEU A 7 9.70 -10.69 -7.90
CA LEU A 7 9.38 -9.85 -9.05
C LEU A 7 7.92 -9.35 -9.00
N GLY A 8 7.49 -9.00 -7.80
CA GLY A 8 6.21 -8.34 -7.56
C GLY A 8 6.25 -6.83 -7.82
N TYR A 9 5.31 -6.10 -7.20
CA TYR A 9 5.11 -4.64 -7.37
C TYR A 9 6.34 -3.78 -7.05
N ILE A 10 7.28 -4.25 -6.24
CA ILE A 10 8.50 -3.53 -5.88
C ILE A 10 9.69 -4.06 -6.67
N GLY A 11 9.96 -5.36 -6.60
CA GLY A 11 11.18 -5.91 -7.16
C GLY A 11 11.25 -5.89 -8.68
N LEU A 12 10.12 -6.09 -9.39
CA LEU A 12 10.13 -6.00 -10.85
C LEU A 12 10.50 -4.59 -11.33
N PRO A 13 9.81 -3.50 -10.93
CA PRO A 13 10.20 -2.15 -11.35
C PRO A 13 11.63 -1.78 -10.95
N THR A 14 12.09 -2.17 -9.76
CA THR A 14 13.47 -1.94 -9.31
C THR A 14 14.48 -2.65 -10.23
N ALA A 15 14.24 -3.92 -10.58
CA ALA A 15 15.11 -4.69 -11.48
C ALA A 15 15.17 -4.07 -12.88
N LEU A 16 14.01 -3.67 -13.43
CA LEU A 16 13.92 -3.04 -14.74
C LEU A 16 14.65 -1.68 -14.75
N MET A 17 14.46 -0.89 -13.71
CA MET A 17 15.08 0.43 -13.58
C MET A 17 16.62 0.30 -13.51
N MET A 18 17.14 -0.64 -12.73
CA MET A 18 18.57 -0.91 -12.67
C MET A 18 19.12 -1.35 -14.05
N ALA A 19 18.43 -2.27 -14.72
CA ALA A 19 18.88 -2.79 -16.03
C ALA A 19 18.94 -1.70 -17.10
N THR A 20 17.96 -0.82 -17.16
CA THR A 20 17.92 0.31 -18.12
C THR A 20 18.97 1.38 -17.84
N HIS A 21 19.52 1.42 -16.62
CA HIS A 21 20.58 2.34 -16.22
C HIS A 21 21.97 1.71 -16.11
N GLY A 22 22.18 0.59 -16.84
CA GLY A 22 23.51 0.02 -17.05
C GLY A 22 23.99 -0.93 -15.96
N VAL A 23 23.13 -1.33 -15.03
CA VAL A 23 23.45 -2.39 -14.07
C VAL A 23 23.14 -3.76 -14.73
N GLU A 24 24.07 -4.70 -14.64
CA GLU A 24 23.80 -6.09 -15.06
C GLU A 24 22.90 -6.77 -14.03
N VAL A 25 21.66 -7.13 -14.43
CA VAL A 25 20.59 -7.60 -13.53
C VAL A 25 20.03 -8.95 -13.99
N VAL A 26 19.79 -9.81 -13.01
CA VAL A 26 18.93 -11.00 -13.15
C VAL A 26 17.77 -10.86 -12.19
N GLY A 27 16.54 -11.03 -12.69
CA GLY A 27 15.34 -11.11 -11.87
C GLY A 27 15.00 -12.56 -11.54
N THR A 28 14.76 -12.86 -10.28
CA THR A 28 14.42 -14.21 -9.82
C THR A 28 13.10 -14.21 -9.07
N ASP A 29 12.19 -15.13 -9.42
CA ASP A 29 10.97 -15.37 -8.67
C ASP A 29 10.67 -16.88 -8.63
N TYR A 30 10.13 -17.36 -7.51
CA TYR A 30 9.75 -18.77 -7.37
C TYR A 30 8.53 -19.17 -8.19
N ASN A 31 7.73 -18.18 -8.64
CA ASN A 31 6.52 -18.39 -9.41
C ASN A 31 6.88 -18.62 -10.89
N GLU A 32 6.80 -19.87 -11.33
CA GLU A 32 7.13 -20.28 -12.70
C GLU A 32 6.26 -19.58 -13.77
N GLU A 33 4.97 -19.35 -13.48
CA GLU A 33 4.03 -18.71 -14.40
C GLU A 33 4.38 -17.21 -14.57
N LEU A 34 4.72 -16.53 -13.48
CA LEU A 34 5.18 -15.16 -13.51
C LEU A 34 6.46 -15.02 -14.33
N VAL A 35 7.44 -15.88 -14.09
CA VAL A 35 8.71 -15.88 -14.84
C VAL A 35 8.48 -16.21 -16.31
N ALA A 36 7.59 -17.15 -16.63
CA ALA A 36 7.24 -17.47 -18.01
C ALA A 36 6.58 -16.28 -18.72
N THR A 37 5.69 -15.54 -18.04
CA THR A 37 5.02 -14.34 -18.56
C THR A 37 6.05 -13.24 -18.88
N LEU A 38 6.98 -12.98 -17.96
CA LEU A 38 8.05 -12.00 -18.18
C LEU A 38 8.98 -12.41 -19.35
N ASN A 39 9.35 -13.69 -19.44
CA ASN A 39 10.16 -14.20 -20.55
C ASN A 39 9.42 -14.23 -21.89
N ALA A 40 8.08 -14.25 -21.87
CA ALA A 40 7.25 -14.09 -23.07
C ALA A 40 7.13 -12.61 -23.52
N GLY A 41 7.69 -11.66 -22.76
CA GLY A 41 7.72 -10.25 -23.13
C GLY A 41 6.53 -9.45 -22.60
N HIS A 42 5.86 -9.92 -21.53
CA HIS A 42 4.69 -9.28 -20.93
C HIS A 42 4.94 -8.92 -19.46
N THR A 43 4.46 -7.75 -19.04
CA THR A 43 4.40 -7.36 -17.62
C THR A 43 3.31 -8.14 -16.89
N THR A 44 3.44 -8.26 -15.57
CA THR A 44 2.50 -9.06 -14.73
C THR A 44 1.44 -8.22 -14.03
N PHE A 45 1.53 -6.89 -14.13
CA PHE A 45 0.56 -5.92 -13.63
C PHE A 45 0.63 -4.62 -14.44
N LYS A 46 -0.42 -3.81 -14.35
CA LYS A 46 -0.51 -2.52 -15.07
C LYS A 46 -0.01 -1.40 -14.18
N GLU A 47 0.90 -0.58 -14.72
CA GLU A 47 1.44 0.63 -14.07
C GLU A 47 1.88 1.61 -15.15
N GLU A 48 1.71 2.91 -14.93
CA GLU A 48 2.10 3.93 -15.89
C GLU A 48 3.62 3.90 -16.15
N GLY A 49 4.02 3.81 -17.42
CA GLY A 49 5.41 3.76 -17.84
C GLY A 49 6.12 2.41 -17.62
N LEU A 50 5.46 1.40 -17.04
CA LEU A 50 6.09 0.10 -16.75
C LEU A 50 6.35 -0.69 -18.04
N ASP A 51 5.43 -0.69 -18.99
CA ASP A 51 5.58 -1.45 -20.24
C ASP A 51 6.73 -0.92 -21.08
N GLU A 52 6.89 0.40 -21.18
CA GLU A 52 8.03 1.04 -21.85
C GLU A 52 9.35 0.71 -21.16
N LEU A 53 9.38 0.82 -19.82
CA LEU A 53 10.54 0.47 -19.01
C LEU A 53 10.93 -1.01 -19.19
N PHE A 54 9.93 -1.90 -19.26
CA PHE A 54 10.13 -3.32 -19.46
C PHE A 54 10.76 -3.63 -20.83
N VAL A 55 10.23 -3.01 -21.90
CA VAL A 55 10.79 -3.17 -23.26
C VAL A 55 12.25 -2.70 -23.31
N ASP A 56 12.58 -1.59 -22.66
CA ASP A 56 13.94 -1.06 -22.62
C ASP A 56 14.88 -1.92 -21.77
N ALA A 57 14.39 -2.49 -20.67
CA ALA A 57 15.16 -3.43 -19.85
C ALA A 57 15.47 -4.73 -20.62
N LEU A 58 14.55 -5.26 -21.41
CA LEU A 58 14.81 -6.42 -22.27
C LEU A 58 15.91 -6.12 -23.30
N LYS A 59 15.94 -4.93 -23.90
CA LYS A 59 17.03 -4.49 -24.80
C LYS A 59 18.37 -4.37 -24.08
N SER A 60 18.35 -4.03 -22.78
CA SER A 60 19.53 -3.98 -21.93
C SER A 60 20.03 -5.36 -21.49
N GLY A 61 19.29 -6.44 -21.79
CA GLY A 61 19.70 -7.81 -21.59
C GLY A 61 19.33 -8.41 -20.23
N ILE A 62 18.37 -7.83 -19.50
CA ILE A 62 17.83 -8.44 -18.27
C ILE A 62 17.30 -9.85 -18.56
N LYS A 63 17.48 -10.76 -17.60
CA LYS A 63 16.97 -12.14 -17.67
C LYS A 63 16.07 -12.42 -16.46
N PHE A 64 15.07 -13.27 -16.66
CA PHE A 64 14.19 -13.73 -15.60
C PHE A 64 14.30 -15.25 -15.44
N THR A 65 14.38 -15.73 -14.21
CA THR A 65 14.60 -17.13 -13.89
C THR A 65 13.95 -17.51 -12.57
N THR A 66 13.69 -18.80 -12.37
CA THR A 66 13.26 -19.35 -11.07
C THR A 66 14.43 -19.74 -10.19
N GLU A 67 15.64 -19.83 -10.76
CA GLU A 67 16.85 -20.26 -10.05
C GLU A 67 17.72 -19.06 -9.65
N TYR A 68 18.21 -19.07 -8.41
CA TYR A 68 19.13 -18.05 -7.91
C TYR A 68 20.48 -18.14 -8.64
N GLN A 69 20.96 -17.01 -9.10
CA GLN A 69 22.22 -16.93 -9.83
C GLN A 69 23.36 -16.51 -8.91
N VAL A 70 24.61 -16.90 -9.27
CA VAL A 70 25.81 -16.46 -8.55
C VAL A 70 26.08 -14.99 -8.89
N CYS A 71 25.87 -14.10 -7.93
CA CYS A 71 25.99 -12.64 -8.06
C CYS A 71 26.73 -12.02 -6.90
N ASP A 72 27.30 -10.83 -7.08
CA ASP A 72 27.98 -10.10 -6.00
C ASP A 72 27.02 -9.42 -5.05
N THR A 73 25.81 -9.09 -5.55
CA THR A 73 24.75 -8.39 -4.80
C THR A 73 23.40 -9.07 -5.03
N TYR A 74 22.69 -9.30 -3.96
CA TYR A 74 21.34 -9.85 -3.95
C TYR A 74 20.38 -8.84 -3.31
N ILE A 75 19.27 -8.55 -3.97
CA ILE A 75 18.22 -7.66 -3.46
C ILE A 75 16.96 -8.49 -3.25
N VAL A 76 16.55 -8.63 -1.98
CA VAL A 76 15.37 -9.40 -1.58
C VAL A 76 14.18 -8.47 -1.46
N SER A 77 13.20 -8.66 -2.36
CA SER A 77 11.97 -7.84 -2.48
C SER A 77 10.74 -8.74 -2.47
N VAL A 78 10.61 -9.54 -1.42
CA VAL A 78 9.56 -10.56 -1.22
C VAL A 78 8.46 -10.06 -0.27
N PRO A 79 7.26 -10.66 -0.29
CA PRO A 79 6.18 -10.29 0.64
C PRO A 79 6.58 -10.42 2.11
N THR A 80 6.02 -9.52 2.94
CA THR A 80 6.21 -9.49 4.40
C THR A 80 4.84 -9.38 5.08
N PRO A 81 4.04 -10.45 5.08
CA PRO A 81 2.75 -10.46 5.73
C PRO A 81 2.88 -10.24 7.24
N TYR A 82 1.78 -9.88 7.89
CA TYR A 82 1.75 -9.78 9.35
C TYR A 82 0.63 -10.65 9.92
N ASP A 83 0.82 -11.14 11.14
CA ASP A 83 -0.21 -11.83 11.89
C ASP A 83 -1.22 -10.80 12.42
N ARG A 84 -2.50 -10.99 12.11
CA ARG A 84 -3.58 -10.07 12.53
C ARG A 84 -3.87 -10.14 14.03
N LEU A 85 -3.49 -11.22 14.73
CA LEU A 85 -3.75 -11.41 16.15
C LEU A 85 -2.67 -10.75 17.02
N ASP A 86 -1.40 -11.09 16.80
CA ASP A 86 -0.30 -10.55 17.59
C ASP A 86 0.35 -9.30 17.01
N LYS A 87 -0.07 -8.90 15.76
CA LYS A 87 0.41 -7.70 15.05
C LYS A 87 1.90 -7.72 14.74
N LYS A 88 2.48 -8.89 14.61
CA LYS A 88 3.90 -9.08 14.30
C LYS A 88 4.10 -9.44 12.84
N ILE A 89 5.27 -9.08 12.32
CA ILE A 89 5.68 -9.50 11.00
C ILE A 89 5.85 -11.03 10.93
N ASP A 90 5.41 -11.63 9.82
CA ASP A 90 5.82 -12.97 9.44
C ASP A 90 6.98 -12.88 8.43
N PRO A 91 8.22 -13.17 8.86
CA PRO A 91 9.40 -13.05 8.01
C PRO A 91 9.66 -14.29 7.15
N CYS A 92 8.72 -15.24 7.03
CA CYS A 92 8.96 -16.56 6.42
C CYS A 92 9.53 -16.47 4.99
N TYR A 93 9.02 -15.56 4.15
CA TYR A 93 9.52 -15.38 2.78
C TYR A 93 10.92 -14.74 2.77
N VAL A 94 11.19 -13.78 3.64
CA VAL A 94 12.52 -13.17 3.77
C VAL A 94 13.53 -14.23 4.21
N ILE A 95 13.19 -15.04 5.22
CA ILE A 95 14.04 -16.12 5.72
C ILE A 95 14.33 -17.15 4.60
N ALA A 96 13.30 -17.57 3.86
CA ALA A 96 13.46 -18.53 2.77
C ALA A 96 14.39 -17.98 1.66
N ALA A 97 14.16 -16.73 1.23
CA ALA A 97 15.00 -16.08 0.23
C ALA A 97 16.46 -15.96 0.71
N CYS A 98 16.67 -15.49 1.94
CA CYS A 98 18.01 -15.36 2.51
C CYS A 98 18.75 -16.70 2.59
N LYS A 99 18.08 -17.78 3.00
CA LYS A 99 18.69 -19.14 3.05
C LYS A 99 19.17 -19.55 1.65
N THR A 100 18.34 -19.40 0.63
CA THR A 100 18.75 -19.76 -0.74
C THR A 100 19.89 -18.88 -1.24
N VAL A 101 19.90 -17.58 -0.91
CA VAL A 101 21.04 -16.70 -1.23
C VAL A 101 22.34 -17.22 -0.59
N LEU A 102 22.30 -17.60 0.70
CA LEU A 102 23.50 -18.05 1.42
C LEU A 102 24.11 -19.35 0.81
N GLU A 103 23.30 -20.18 0.15
CA GLU A 103 23.76 -21.39 -0.54
C GLU A 103 24.54 -21.09 -1.84
N VAL A 104 24.16 -20.02 -2.56
CA VAL A 104 24.72 -19.72 -3.90
C VAL A 104 25.67 -18.53 -3.92
N ALA A 105 25.56 -17.62 -2.95
CA ALA A 105 26.31 -16.37 -2.93
C ALA A 105 27.82 -16.60 -2.82
N PRO A 106 28.67 -15.92 -3.62
CA PRO A 106 30.11 -15.97 -3.49
C PRO A 106 30.55 -15.36 -2.16
N LYS A 107 31.79 -15.63 -1.77
CA LYS A 107 32.36 -15.08 -0.55
C LYS A 107 32.39 -13.55 -0.60
N GLY A 108 31.91 -12.91 0.48
CA GLY A 108 31.88 -11.45 0.60
C GLY A 108 30.75 -10.77 -0.17
N ALA A 109 29.78 -11.53 -0.68
CA ALA A 109 28.59 -10.98 -1.35
C ALA A 109 27.80 -10.03 -0.44
N VAL A 110 27.02 -9.14 -1.05
CA VAL A 110 26.12 -8.22 -0.34
C VAL A 110 24.68 -8.72 -0.45
N LEU A 111 24.02 -8.86 0.69
CA LEU A 111 22.61 -9.24 0.80
C LEU A 111 21.81 -8.01 1.27
N VAL A 112 21.02 -7.45 0.36
CA VAL A 112 20.16 -6.29 0.59
C VAL A 112 18.73 -6.77 0.82
N ILE A 113 18.14 -6.40 1.94
CA ILE A 113 16.70 -6.58 2.20
C ILE A 113 15.99 -5.29 1.78
N GLU A 114 15.25 -5.34 0.66
CA GLU A 114 14.44 -4.20 0.16
C GLU A 114 12.99 -4.27 0.67
N SER A 115 12.50 -5.47 1.00
CA SER A 115 11.19 -5.67 1.61
C SER A 115 11.01 -4.80 2.84
N THR A 116 9.81 -4.22 3.02
CA THR A 116 9.47 -3.51 4.26
C THR A 116 9.39 -4.51 5.41
N ILE A 117 10.15 -4.28 6.46
CA ILE A 117 10.25 -5.16 7.62
C ILE A 117 10.08 -4.38 8.92
N SER A 118 9.67 -5.09 9.97
CA SER A 118 9.61 -4.53 11.32
C SER A 118 11.00 -4.20 11.85
N PRO A 119 11.17 -3.15 12.67
CA PRO A 119 12.44 -2.85 13.32
C PRO A 119 13.04 -4.07 14.05
N ASN A 120 14.35 -4.26 13.93
CA ASN A 120 15.13 -5.40 14.42
C ASN A 120 14.87 -6.74 13.68
N THR A 121 14.19 -6.77 12.56
CA THR A 121 13.95 -8.01 11.79
C THR A 121 15.26 -8.61 11.28
N VAL A 122 16.17 -7.78 10.75
CA VAL A 122 17.49 -8.26 10.29
C VAL A 122 18.26 -8.92 11.42
N ASP A 123 18.31 -8.31 12.58
CA ASP A 123 19.04 -8.85 13.73
C ASP A 123 18.40 -10.12 14.32
N ARG A 124 17.06 -10.19 14.31
CA ARG A 124 16.33 -11.31 14.92
C ARG A 124 16.24 -12.53 14.03
N PHE A 125 16.17 -12.34 12.72
CA PHE A 125 15.83 -13.43 11.80
C PHE A 125 16.87 -13.64 10.68
N VAL A 126 17.51 -12.57 10.16
CA VAL A 126 18.45 -12.72 9.04
C VAL A 126 19.87 -13.00 9.53
N ARG A 127 20.36 -12.23 10.49
CA ARG A 127 21.72 -12.42 11.04
C ARG A 127 21.97 -13.80 11.63
N PRO A 128 21.02 -14.44 12.37
CA PRO A 128 21.20 -15.82 12.81
C PRO A 128 21.39 -16.81 11.66
N LEU A 129 20.78 -16.59 10.48
CA LEU A 129 20.97 -17.49 9.32
C LEU A 129 22.40 -17.47 8.81
N LEU A 130 23.06 -16.30 8.84
CA LEU A 130 24.47 -16.18 8.43
C LEU A 130 25.37 -17.00 9.38
N ILE A 131 25.08 -16.92 10.68
CA ILE A 131 25.84 -17.67 11.72
C ILE A 131 25.62 -19.18 11.53
N GLU A 132 24.36 -19.63 11.37
CA GLU A 132 24.02 -21.05 11.17
C GLU A 132 24.64 -21.64 9.90
N ALA A 133 24.75 -20.83 8.85
CA ALA A 133 25.33 -21.23 7.56
C ALA A 133 26.86 -21.03 7.48
N GLU A 134 27.49 -20.53 8.56
CA GLU A 134 28.93 -20.15 8.57
C GLU A 134 29.28 -19.14 7.45
N ARG A 135 28.34 -18.20 7.17
CA ARG A 135 28.42 -17.20 6.10
C ARG A 135 28.43 -15.76 6.63
N GLU A 136 29.15 -15.54 7.74
CA GLU A 136 29.35 -14.18 8.32
C GLU A 136 30.20 -13.28 7.42
N ASP A 137 30.75 -13.84 6.34
CA ASP A 137 31.40 -13.10 5.26
C ASP A 137 30.41 -12.28 4.41
N VAL A 138 29.13 -12.67 4.36
CA VAL A 138 28.09 -11.97 3.63
C VAL A 138 27.70 -10.68 4.38
N LYS A 139 27.69 -9.57 3.64
CA LYS A 139 27.43 -8.24 4.16
C LYS A 139 25.94 -7.92 4.12
N LEU A 140 25.35 -7.52 5.24
CA LEU A 140 23.92 -7.21 5.35
C LEU A 140 23.66 -5.73 5.11
N VAL A 141 22.60 -5.44 4.33
CA VAL A 141 22.10 -4.10 4.05
C VAL A 141 20.57 -4.12 4.10
N HIS A 142 19.95 -3.06 4.56
CA HIS A 142 18.51 -2.82 4.43
C HIS A 142 18.27 -1.56 3.61
N ALA A 143 17.53 -1.67 2.51
CA ALA A 143 17.27 -0.56 1.59
C ALA A 143 15.76 -0.50 1.24
N PRO A 144 14.89 -0.08 2.17
CA PRO A 144 13.44 -0.12 1.99
C PRO A 144 12.97 0.84 0.90
N GLU A 145 11.95 0.40 0.12
CA GLU A 145 11.35 1.20 -0.95
C GLU A 145 10.15 2.02 -0.44
N ARG A 146 9.89 3.15 -1.10
CA ARG A 146 8.82 4.11 -0.76
C ARG A 146 7.78 4.30 -1.85
N ILE A 147 7.89 3.60 -2.98
CA ILE A 147 6.97 3.77 -4.12
C ILE A 147 5.55 3.32 -3.78
N ILE A 148 4.60 3.93 -4.46
CA ILE A 148 3.19 3.58 -4.35
C ILE A 148 2.61 3.26 -5.74
N PRO A 149 1.65 2.32 -5.83
CA PRO A 149 0.95 2.03 -7.08
C PRO A 149 0.32 3.28 -7.72
N GLY A 150 0.39 3.36 -9.06
CA GLY A 150 -0.13 4.46 -9.87
C GLY A 150 0.89 5.55 -10.19
N ASN A 151 2.15 5.47 -9.68
CA ASN A 151 3.22 6.42 -10.00
C ASN A 151 4.63 5.82 -9.76
N MET A 152 4.75 4.49 -9.82
CA MET A 152 5.96 3.78 -9.39
C MET A 152 7.22 4.18 -10.16
N VAL A 153 7.13 4.26 -11.48
CA VAL A 153 8.29 4.56 -12.35
C VAL A 153 8.84 5.96 -12.05
N TYR A 154 7.95 6.94 -11.89
CA TYR A 154 8.35 8.30 -11.52
C TYR A 154 8.97 8.35 -10.12
N GLU A 155 8.36 7.66 -9.15
CA GLU A 155 8.81 7.67 -7.76
C GLU A 155 10.14 6.94 -7.57
N LEU A 156 10.41 5.86 -8.31
CA LEU A 156 11.72 5.20 -8.31
C LEU A 156 12.86 6.16 -8.69
N LEU A 157 12.58 7.05 -9.64
CA LEU A 157 13.55 8.07 -10.10
C LEU A 157 13.74 9.22 -9.10
N HIS A 158 12.67 9.66 -8.41
CA HIS A 158 12.67 10.96 -7.74
C HIS A 158 12.60 10.88 -6.21
N ASN A 159 12.14 9.76 -5.63
CA ASN A 159 12.07 9.63 -4.19
C ASN A 159 13.45 9.52 -3.55
N ASN A 160 13.61 10.15 -2.39
CA ASN A 160 14.79 9.93 -1.54
C ASN A 160 14.84 8.49 -1.04
N ARG A 161 16.04 7.94 -0.87
CA ARG A 161 16.26 6.58 -0.36
C ARG A 161 17.01 6.57 0.95
N THR A 162 16.78 5.53 1.74
CA THR A 162 17.56 5.24 2.94
C THR A 162 18.23 3.88 2.76
N ILE A 163 19.52 3.79 3.08
CA ILE A 163 20.28 2.56 3.02
C ILE A 163 20.92 2.35 4.40
N GLY A 164 20.54 1.27 5.06
CA GLY A 164 21.12 0.85 6.33
C GLY A 164 22.15 -0.23 6.13
N ALA A 165 23.35 -0.08 6.65
CA ALA A 165 24.40 -1.08 6.59
C ALA A 165 25.15 -1.14 7.92
N ASP A 166 25.73 -2.31 8.25
CA ASP A 166 26.63 -2.44 9.42
C ASP A 166 27.96 -1.72 9.17
N ASP A 167 28.44 -1.78 7.92
CA ASP A 167 29.64 -1.11 7.43
C ASP A 167 29.22 0.03 6.51
N PRO A 168 29.52 1.30 6.84
CA PRO A 168 29.19 2.45 6.00
C PRO A 168 29.77 2.37 4.59
N GLU A 169 30.95 1.74 4.38
CA GLU A 169 31.55 1.58 3.06
C GLU A 169 30.69 0.67 2.17
N VAL A 170 30.12 -0.39 2.75
CA VAL A 170 29.16 -1.28 2.05
C VAL A 170 27.87 -0.53 1.72
N GLY A 171 27.38 0.29 2.66
CA GLY A 171 26.23 1.17 2.43
C GLY A 171 26.45 2.08 1.23
N GLU A 172 27.61 2.71 1.14
CA GLU A 172 28.00 3.58 0.00
C GLU A 172 28.15 2.80 -1.32
N GLU A 173 28.64 1.55 -1.28
CA GLU A 173 28.68 0.68 -2.48
C GLU A 173 27.28 0.39 -3.00
N VAL A 174 26.34 0.05 -2.12
CA VAL A 174 24.93 -0.18 -2.49
C VAL A 174 24.28 1.13 -2.93
N ALA A 175 24.57 2.26 -2.28
CA ALA A 175 24.08 3.57 -2.68
C ALA A 175 24.47 3.92 -4.13
N LYS A 176 25.66 3.57 -4.59
CA LYS A 176 26.09 3.76 -5.99
C LYS A 176 25.25 2.95 -6.97
N ILE A 177 24.77 1.74 -6.60
CA ILE A 177 23.88 0.96 -7.45
C ILE A 177 22.56 1.68 -7.65
N TYR A 178 21.93 2.13 -6.56
CA TYR A 178 20.67 2.90 -6.64
C TYR A 178 20.86 4.27 -7.30
N ALA A 179 21.98 4.93 -7.10
CA ALA A 179 22.30 6.23 -7.70
C ALA A 179 22.47 6.16 -9.25
N THR A 180 22.52 4.98 -9.85
CA THR A 180 22.49 4.85 -11.32
C THR A 180 21.21 5.40 -11.92
N PHE A 181 20.09 5.35 -11.18
CA PHE A 181 18.79 5.83 -11.62
C PHE A 181 18.12 6.82 -10.66
N CYS A 182 18.31 6.67 -9.34
CA CYS A 182 17.69 7.52 -8.34
C CYS A 182 18.29 8.93 -8.35
N GLN A 183 17.46 9.94 -8.60
CA GLN A 183 17.81 11.36 -8.59
C GLN A 183 17.57 12.01 -7.22
N GLY A 184 16.84 11.32 -6.33
CA GLY A 184 16.62 11.77 -4.97
C GLY A 184 17.88 11.64 -4.10
N GLU A 185 17.83 12.22 -2.91
CA GLU A 185 18.90 12.05 -1.92
C GLU A 185 18.96 10.62 -1.41
N ILE A 186 20.15 10.03 -1.35
CA ILE A 186 20.38 8.71 -0.75
C ILE A 186 21.12 8.91 0.57
N SER A 187 20.47 8.56 1.67
CA SER A 187 21.02 8.65 3.03
C SER A 187 21.53 7.29 3.47
N VAL A 188 22.81 7.20 3.85
CA VAL A 188 23.39 5.98 4.41
C VAL A 188 23.39 6.08 5.94
N THR A 189 22.95 5.01 6.62
CA THR A 189 22.84 4.90 8.07
C THR A 189 23.06 3.46 8.53
N ASP A 190 22.79 3.13 9.80
CA ASP A 190 22.77 1.77 10.28
C ASP A 190 21.44 1.05 9.94
N ILE A 191 21.46 -0.29 9.94
CA ILE A 191 20.31 -1.13 9.54
C ILE A 191 19.07 -0.83 10.40
N ARG A 192 19.20 -0.74 11.72
CA ARG A 192 18.06 -0.53 12.63
C ARG A 192 17.40 0.81 12.42
N THR A 193 18.18 1.85 12.14
CA THR A 193 17.66 3.17 11.81
C THR A 193 16.92 3.14 10.48
N ALA A 194 17.42 2.43 9.47
CA ALA A 194 16.74 2.30 8.18
C ALA A 194 15.40 1.54 8.30
N GLU A 195 15.37 0.42 9.05
CA GLU A 195 14.13 -0.32 9.35
C GLU A 195 13.09 0.58 10.03
N MET A 196 13.50 1.28 11.08
CA MET A 196 12.62 2.16 11.85
C MET A 196 12.10 3.33 10.99
N THR A 197 12.95 3.95 10.17
CA THR A 197 12.59 5.12 9.36
C THR A 197 11.43 4.80 8.42
N LYS A 198 11.48 3.66 7.74
CA LYS A 198 10.43 3.24 6.81
C LYS A 198 9.07 3.07 7.51
N VAL A 199 9.06 2.40 8.65
CA VAL A 199 7.82 2.16 9.42
C VAL A 199 7.28 3.47 10.00
N VAL A 200 8.15 4.36 10.48
CA VAL A 200 7.78 5.67 11.04
C VAL A 200 7.12 6.57 10.00
N GLU A 201 7.57 6.58 8.75
CA GLU A 201 6.95 7.36 7.68
C GLU A 201 5.46 6.99 7.47
N ASN A 202 5.16 5.70 7.38
CA ASN A 202 3.79 5.22 7.25
C ASN A 202 2.98 5.41 8.54
N THR A 203 3.61 5.27 9.70
CA THR A 203 3.00 5.54 11.00
C THR A 203 2.58 7.00 11.14
N PHE A 204 3.45 7.94 10.77
CA PHE A 204 3.12 9.36 10.78
C PHE A 204 1.91 9.67 9.90
N ARG A 205 1.86 9.09 8.69
CA ARG A 205 0.71 9.25 7.79
C ARG A 205 -0.56 8.67 8.38
N ALA A 206 -0.51 7.46 8.96
CA ALA A 206 -1.65 6.83 9.63
C ALA A 206 -2.21 7.66 10.78
N ILE A 207 -1.32 8.24 11.62
CA ILE A 207 -1.71 9.12 12.73
C ILE A 207 -2.34 10.42 12.21
N ASN A 208 -1.78 11.03 11.18
CA ASN A 208 -2.32 12.24 10.59
C ASN A 208 -3.73 12.02 9.99
N ILE A 209 -3.94 10.88 9.32
CA ILE A 209 -5.27 10.47 8.84
C ILE A 209 -6.23 10.23 10.01
N ALA A 210 -5.79 9.57 11.08
CA ALA A 210 -6.62 9.34 12.26
C ALA A 210 -7.04 10.65 12.91
N PHE A 211 -6.13 11.61 13.01
CA PHE A 211 -6.44 12.95 13.52
C PHE A 211 -7.50 13.64 12.65
N SER A 212 -7.38 13.59 11.32
CA SER A 212 -8.37 14.19 10.42
C SER A 212 -9.72 13.48 10.48
N ASN A 213 -9.74 12.16 10.65
CA ASN A 213 -10.97 11.36 10.83
C ASN A 213 -11.67 11.70 12.16
N GLU A 214 -10.93 11.84 13.25
CA GLU A 214 -11.49 12.28 14.54
C GLU A 214 -12.01 13.71 14.44
N LEU A 215 -11.27 14.61 13.77
CA LEU A 215 -11.70 15.99 13.54
C LEU A 215 -13.01 16.05 12.74
N ALA A 216 -13.20 15.18 11.74
CA ALA A 216 -14.45 15.10 10.99
C ALA A 216 -15.64 14.75 11.91
N LYS A 217 -15.47 13.78 12.82
CA LYS A 217 -16.50 13.43 13.81
C LYS A 217 -16.83 14.61 14.75
N ILE A 218 -15.80 15.32 15.22
CA ILE A 218 -15.95 16.51 16.08
C ILE A 218 -16.66 17.63 15.33
N CYS A 219 -16.22 17.95 14.11
CA CYS A 219 -16.81 19.01 13.30
C CYS A 219 -18.29 18.76 13.01
N ARG A 220 -18.65 17.50 12.70
CA ARG A 220 -20.03 17.12 12.50
C ARG A 220 -20.91 17.39 13.73
N ILE A 221 -20.47 16.96 14.92
CA ILE A 221 -21.21 17.21 16.18
C ILE A 221 -21.35 18.72 16.42
N GLY A 222 -20.32 19.49 16.11
CA GLY A 222 -20.30 20.94 16.25
C GLY A 222 -20.98 21.75 15.13
N GLY A 223 -21.51 21.08 14.10
CA GLY A 223 -22.13 21.75 12.94
C GLY A 223 -21.14 22.53 12.08
N MET A 224 -19.88 22.09 11.99
CA MET A 224 -18.81 22.71 11.21
C MET A 224 -18.47 21.88 9.97
N ASP A 225 -17.98 22.56 8.92
CA ASP A 225 -17.40 21.87 7.76
C ASP A 225 -15.94 21.53 8.02
N VAL A 226 -15.61 20.23 8.13
CA VAL A 226 -14.25 19.74 8.38
C VAL A 226 -13.29 20.10 7.23
N ALA A 227 -13.76 20.12 5.99
CA ALA A 227 -12.92 20.44 4.84
C ALA A 227 -12.46 21.91 4.91
N GLU A 228 -13.36 22.82 5.31
CA GLU A 228 -13.05 24.24 5.50
C GLU A 228 -12.11 24.45 6.71
N VAL A 229 -12.36 23.74 7.82
CA VAL A 229 -11.47 23.76 9.00
C VAL A 229 -10.05 23.34 8.62
N ILE A 230 -9.91 22.22 7.90
CA ILE A 230 -8.59 21.69 7.44
C ILE A 230 -7.94 22.68 6.46
N ARG A 231 -8.68 23.16 5.47
CA ARG A 231 -8.19 24.12 4.48
C ARG A 231 -7.60 25.39 5.12
N ILE A 232 -8.29 25.93 6.14
CA ILE A 232 -7.83 27.13 6.86
C ILE A 232 -6.64 26.79 7.77
N SER A 233 -6.71 25.69 8.50
CA SER A 233 -5.64 25.25 9.41
C SER A 233 -4.31 25.01 8.66
N ASN A 234 -4.37 24.42 7.47
CA ASN A 234 -3.21 24.16 6.63
C ASN A 234 -2.55 25.43 6.03
N LYS A 235 -3.14 26.63 6.22
CA LYS A 235 -2.46 27.89 5.93
C LYS A 235 -1.38 28.22 6.96
N HIS A 236 -1.42 27.59 8.13
CA HIS A 236 -0.37 27.75 9.11
C HIS A 236 0.90 26.99 8.67
N PRO A 237 2.09 27.60 8.64
CA PRO A 237 3.29 27.06 7.99
C PRO A 237 3.83 25.75 8.62
N ARG A 238 3.36 25.39 9.81
CA ARG A 238 3.76 24.15 10.52
C ARG A 238 2.63 23.13 10.61
N VAL A 239 1.55 23.30 9.86
CA VAL A 239 0.37 22.42 9.90
C VAL A 239 0.14 21.82 8.51
N ASN A 240 0.04 20.50 8.45
CA ASN A 240 -0.29 19.76 7.23
C ASN A 240 -1.20 18.58 7.59
N ILE A 241 -2.49 18.88 7.77
CA ILE A 241 -3.54 17.90 8.08
C ILE A 241 -3.98 17.24 6.78
N LEU A 242 -3.99 15.91 6.75
CA LEU A 242 -4.52 15.13 5.64
C LEU A 242 -6.05 15.17 5.60
N GLN A 243 -6.64 14.71 4.50
CA GLN A 243 -8.09 14.66 4.36
C GLN A 243 -8.67 13.46 5.12
N PRO A 244 -9.82 13.61 5.79
CA PRO A 244 -10.55 12.48 6.35
C PRO A 244 -11.16 11.62 5.25
N GLY A 245 -11.57 10.41 5.62
CA GLY A 245 -12.17 9.49 4.66
C GLY A 245 -12.83 8.28 5.32
N PRO A 246 -13.38 7.36 4.52
CA PRO A 246 -14.15 6.21 4.99
C PRO A 246 -13.29 5.10 5.62
N GLY A 247 -12.01 5.31 5.78
CA GLY A 247 -11.03 4.36 6.29
C GLY A 247 -9.72 4.41 5.52
N VAL A 248 -8.80 3.55 5.90
CA VAL A 248 -7.47 3.42 5.28
C VAL A 248 -7.31 2.01 4.76
N GLY A 249 -6.99 1.90 3.49
CA GLY A 249 -6.71 0.62 2.83
C GLY A 249 -5.32 0.59 2.19
N GLY A 250 -5.08 -0.44 1.39
CA GLY A 250 -3.78 -0.71 0.78
C GLY A 250 -2.87 -1.53 1.67
N HIS A 251 -1.64 -1.73 1.23
CA HIS A 251 -0.72 -2.69 1.83
C HIS A 251 0.27 -2.09 2.86
N CYS A 252 0.40 -0.76 2.93
CA CYS A 252 1.44 -0.12 3.74
C CYS A 252 0.87 0.60 4.97
N ILE A 253 0.03 1.63 4.77
CA ILE A 253 -0.46 2.48 5.87
C ILE A 253 -1.30 1.71 6.90
N PRO A 254 -2.18 0.76 6.52
CA PRO A 254 -2.94 -0.02 7.50
C PRO A 254 -2.14 -1.18 8.12
N VAL A 255 -0.94 -1.49 7.62
CA VAL A 255 -0.13 -2.66 8.02
C VAL A 255 1.12 -2.25 8.81
N ASP A 256 2.03 -1.47 8.20
CA ASP A 256 3.34 -1.19 8.79
C ASP A 256 3.31 -0.62 10.22
N PRO A 257 2.37 0.30 10.56
CA PRO A 257 2.34 0.83 11.93
C PRO A 257 2.00 -0.20 13.00
N TRP A 258 1.32 -1.30 12.62
CA TRP A 258 1.06 -2.40 13.56
C TRP A 258 2.32 -3.11 13.99
N PHE A 259 3.39 -3.11 13.19
CA PHE A 259 4.69 -3.64 13.59
C PHE A 259 5.20 -2.95 14.86
N LEU A 260 5.03 -1.61 14.96
CA LEU A 260 5.41 -0.89 16.18
C LEU A 260 4.51 -1.25 17.38
N VAL A 261 3.23 -1.47 17.13
CA VAL A 261 2.30 -1.88 18.19
C VAL A 261 2.60 -3.30 18.67
N GLY A 262 2.90 -4.23 17.74
CA GLY A 262 3.24 -5.62 18.09
C GLY A 262 4.60 -5.77 18.81
N ASP A 263 5.61 -5.01 18.36
CA ASP A 263 6.95 -5.09 18.93
C ASP A 263 7.12 -4.24 20.21
N TYR A 264 6.33 -3.15 20.35
CA TYR A 264 6.40 -2.23 21.51
C TYR A 264 5.01 -2.03 22.17
N PRO A 265 4.34 -3.12 22.62
CA PRO A 265 2.94 -3.07 23.05
C PRO A 265 2.66 -2.16 24.25
N GLU A 266 3.65 -2.00 25.15
CA GLU A 266 3.54 -1.14 26.33
C GLU A 266 3.76 0.34 26.01
N THR A 267 4.41 0.66 24.90
CA THR A 267 4.83 2.03 24.55
C THR A 267 3.99 2.64 23.42
N ALA A 268 3.62 1.84 22.42
CA ALA A 268 2.96 2.31 21.18
C ALA A 268 1.43 2.54 21.35
N ASN A 269 0.99 3.05 22.50
CA ASN A 269 -0.44 3.24 22.83
C ASN A 269 -1.11 4.29 21.94
N PHE A 270 -0.44 5.41 21.68
CA PHE A 270 -0.96 6.46 20.81
C PHE A 270 -1.11 5.98 19.35
N ILE A 271 -0.11 5.24 18.86
CA ILE A 271 -0.15 4.63 17.51
C ILE A 271 -1.33 3.66 17.42
N ARG A 272 -1.50 2.78 18.41
CA ARG A 272 -2.62 1.82 18.47
C ARG A 272 -3.97 2.53 18.40
N LEU A 273 -4.16 3.58 19.18
CA LEU A 273 -5.41 4.35 19.20
C LEU A 273 -5.69 5.00 17.83
N ALA A 274 -4.67 5.57 17.20
CA ALA A 274 -4.80 6.15 15.86
C ALA A 274 -5.22 5.11 14.82
N LEU A 275 -4.61 3.91 14.85
CA LEU A 275 -4.99 2.82 13.95
C LEU A 275 -6.43 2.33 14.18
N GLN A 276 -6.86 2.24 15.43
CA GLN A 276 -8.24 1.91 15.78
C GLN A 276 -9.23 2.98 15.32
N THR A 277 -8.86 4.27 15.40
CA THR A 277 -9.66 5.37 14.86
C THR A 277 -9.89 5.22 13.37
N ASN A 278 -8.84 4.90 12.61
CA ASN A 278 -8.93 4.66 11.16
C ASN A 278 -9.75 3.40 10.84
N ALA A 279 -9.54 2.31 11.57
CA ALA A 279 -10.27 1.05 11.38
C ALA A 279 -11.77 1.17 11.69
N GLY A 280 -12.17 2.09 12.57
CA GLY A 280 -13.57 2.35 12.88
C GLY A 280 -14.29 3.28 11.90
N MET A 281 -13.62 3.77 10.85
CA MET A 281 -14.26 4.70 9.90
C MET A 281 -15.26 4.02 8.95
N PRO A 282 -15.05 2.80 8.43
CA PRO A 282 -16.06 2.13 7.62
C PRO A 282 -17.39 1.95 8.39
N GLU A 283 -17.34 1.56 9.65
CA GLU A 283 -18.52 1.43 10.52
C GLU A 283 -19.18 2.80 10.78
N TYR A 284 -18.37 3.85 10.99
CA TYR A 284 -18.90 5.20 11.14
C TYR A 284 -19.65 5.68 9.89
N VAL A 285 -19.13 5.40 8.68
CA VAL A 285 -19.82 5.72 7.42
C VAL A 285 -21.11 4.92 7.28
N LEU A 286 -21.10 3.64 7.65
CA LEU A 286 -22.31 2.81 7.67
C LEU A 286 -23.38 3.38 8.61
N HIS A 287 -22.98 3.82 9.80
CA HIS A 287 -23.90 4.49 10.75
C HIS A 287 -24.50 5.77 10.14
N ARG A 288 -23.68 6.55 9.44
CA ARG A 288 -24.14 7.74 8.70
C ARG A 288 -25.16 7.41 7.60
N ALA A 289 -24.94 6.32 6.88
CA ALA A 289 -25.88 5.85 5.87
C ALA A 289 -27.22 5.48 6.52
N HIS A 290 -27.21 4.79 7.67
CA HIS A 290 -28.43 4.46 8.40
C HIS A 290 -29.20 5.69 8.90
N GLU A 291 -28.51 6.72 9.40
CA GLU A 291 -29.17 7.98 9.78
C GLU A 291 -29.88 8.62 8.59
N ALA A 292 -29.19 8.72 7.43
CA ALA A 292 -29.78 9.28 6.22
C ALA A 292 -30.92 8.41 5.66
N MET A 293 -30.82 7.07 5.72
CA MET A 293 -31.94 6.18 5.39
C MET A 293 -33.17 6.50 6.25
N ALA A 294 -32.99 6.66 7.57
CA ALA A 294 -34.09 6.97 8.46
C ALA A 294 -34.70 8.37 8.19
N GLU A 295 -33.88 9.38 7.90
CA GLU A 295 -34.31 10.73 7.53
C GLU A 295 -35.17 10.73 6.26
N HIS A 296 -34.83 9.87 5.29
CA HIS A 296 -35.53 9.77 3.99
C HIS A 296 -36.57 8.65 3.91
N GLY A 297 -36.78 7.90 5.00
CA GLY A 297 -37.78 6.81 5.05
C GLY A 297 -37.40 5.58 4.23
N ILE A 298 -36.12 5.37 3.93
CA ILE A 298 -35.60 4.19 3.23
C ILE A 298 -35.49 3.06 4.25
N THR A 299 -36.30 2.02 4.11
CA THR A 299 -36.33 0.87 5.03
C THR A 299 -35.79 -0.41 4.40
N ASP A 300 -35.53 -0.40 3.11
CA ASP A 300 -35.06 -1.55 2.34
C ASP A 300 -33.61 -1.34 1.93
N ALA A 301 -32.71 -2.18 2.44
CA ALA A 301 -31.27 -2.13 2.12
C ALA A 301 -30.97 -2.38 0.63
N SER A 302 -31.88 -3.07 -0.09
CA SER A 302 -31.71 -3.27 -1.55
C SER A 302 -31.81 -1.98 -2.35
N LYS A 303 -32.26 -0.87 -1.72
CA LYS A 303 -32.30 0.49 -2.30
C LYS A 303 -31.00 1.27 -2.07
N VAL A 304 -30.02 0.67 -1.44
CA VAL A 304 -28.72 1.26 -1.15
C VAL A 304 -27.65 0.59 -2.00
N GLY A 305 -26.78 1.38 -2.63
CA GLY A 305 -25.61 0.90 -3.35
C GLY A 305 -24.32 1.43 -2.77
N ILE A 306 -23.24 0.68 -2.94
CA ILE A 306 -21.88 1.10 -2.57
C ILE A 306 -21.07 1.28 -3.86
N TYR A 307 -20.57 2.49 -4.07
CA TYR A 307 -19.70 2.84 -5.19
C TYR A 307 -18.24 2.86 -4.74
N GLY A 308 -17.41 2.03 -5.37
CA GLY A 308 -15.98 1.89 -5.12
C GLY A 308 -15.63 0.71 -4.21
N LEU A 309 -14.88 -0.24 -4.75
CA LEU A 309 -14.32 -1.42 -4.05
C LEU A 309 -12.85 -1.29 -3.76
N THR A 310 -12.13 -0.50 -4.56
CA THR A 310 -10.69 -0.34 -4.43
C THR A 310 -10.32 0.48 -3.21
N TYR A 311 -9.07 0.38 -2.75
CA TYR A 311 -8.62 1.20 -1.63
C TYR A 311 -8.25 2.64 -2.02
N LYS A 312 -8.01 2.87 -3.31
CA LYS A 312 -7.57 4.16 -3.87
C LYS A 312 -8.29 4.41 -5.20
N GLU A 313 -8.41 5.68 -5.57
CA GLU A 313 -8.95 6.09 -6.86
C GLU A 313 -8.10 5.61 -8.04
N ASP A 314 -8.79 5.25 -9.13
CA ASP A 314 -8.24 4.97 -10.45
C ASP A 314 -7.18 3.84 -10.48
N VAL A 315 -7.36 2.84 -9.62
CA VAL A 315 -6.59 1.58 -9.59
C VAL A 315 -7.54 0.39 -9.42
N ASP A 316 -7.07 -0.82 -9.69
CA ASP A 316 -7.81 -2.09 -9.57
C ASP A 316 -7.49 -2.88 -8.28
N ASP A 317 -6.81 -2.24 -7.32
CA ASP A 317 -6.33 -2.88 -6.09
C ASP A 317 -7.35 -2.76 -4.94
N VAL A 318 -7.86 -3.90 -4.50
CA VAL A 318 -8.87 -4.01 -3.43
C VAL A 318 -8.29 -4.40 -2.06
N ARG A 319 -6.96 -4.55 -1.94
CA ARG A 319 -6.32 -5.02 -0.70
C ARG A 319 -6.61 -4.10 0.47
N GLU A 320 -7.05 -4.70 1.60
CA GLU A 320 -7.42 -3.97 2.83
C GLU A 320 -8.39 -2.79 2.57
N SER A 321 -9.24 -2.91 1.56
CA SER A 321 -10.20 -1.85 1.19
C SER A 321 -11.16 -1.55 2.34
N PRO A 322 -11.40 -0.26 2.66
CA PRO A 322 -12.46 0.13 3.61
C PRO A 322 -13.85 -0.35 3.22
N THR A 323 -14.11 -0.53 1.93
CA THR A 323 -15.38 -1.06 1.44
C THR A 323 -15.56 -2.53 1.82
N LEU A 324 -14.51 -3.35 1.66
CA LEU A 324 -14.55 -4.75 2.09
C LEU A 324 -14.74 -4.86 3.61
N GLN A 325 -14.05 -4.03 4.39
CA GLN A 325 -14.22 -3.97 5.84
C GLN A 325 -15.65 -3.55 6.24
N MET A 326 -16.27 -2.62 5.50
CA MET A 326 -17.67 -2.22 5.70
C MET A 326 -18.61 -3.40 5.40
N LEU A 327 -18.40 -4.11 4.30
CA LEU A 327 -19.24 -5.26 3.90
C LEU A 327 -19.15 -6.39 4.91
N GLU A 328 -17.96 -6.73 5.43
CA GLU A 328 -17.78 -7.68 6.52
C GLU A 328 -18.59 -7.26 7.77
N SER A 329 -18.52 -6.00 8.16
CA SER A 329 -19.33 -5.48 9.30
C SER A 329 -20.84 -5.56 9.03
N MET A 330 -21.28 -5.37 7.79
CA MET A 330 -22.69 -5.49 7.41
C MET A 330 -23.18 -6.92 7.51
N GLU A 331 -22.39 -7.91 7.10
CA GLU A 331 -22.73 -9.34 7.22
C GLU A 331 -22.88 -9.76 8.68
N GLU A 332 -22.02 -9.26 9.58
CA GLU A 332 -22.07 -9.56 11.01
C GLU A 332 -23.27 -8.92 11.73
N HIS A 333 -23.71 -7.72 11.32
CA HIS A 333 -24.64 -6.91 12.08
C HIS A 333 -26.02 -6.66 11.45
N LEU A 334 -26.19 -6.87 10.14
CA LEU A 334 -27.38 -6.40 9.41
C LEU A 334 -28.12 -7.46 8.59
N CYS A 335 -27.97 -8.73 8.85
CA CYS A 335 -28.70 -9.76 8.09
C CYS A 335 -28.56 -9.55 6.58
N GLY A 336 -27.41 -9.79 6.03
CA GLY A 336 -27.07 -10.01 4.63
C GLY A 336 -28.01 -9.39 3.60
N GLY A 337 -28.21 -8.08 3.63
CA GLY A 337 -29.07 -7.41 2.65
C GLY A 337 -28.38 -7.33 1.30
N ALA A 338 -29.13 -7.45 0.23
CA ALA A 338 -28.67 -7.41 -1.15
C ALA A 338 -28.21 -6.00 -1.59
N VAL A 339 -27.23 -5.41 -0.89
CA VAL A 339 -26.63 -4.12 -1.27
C VAL A 339 -25.87 -4.31 -2.58
N LYS A 340 -26.20 -3.54 -3.60
CA LYS A 340 -25.44 -3.55 -4.85
C LYS A 340 -24.08 -2.88 -4.68
N VAL A 341 -23.04 -3.45 -5.28
CA VAL A 341 -21.69 -2.91 -5.24
C VAL A 341 -21.18 -2.71 -6.67
N TYR A 342 -20.57 -1.57 -6.93
CA TYR A 342 -19.98 -1.26 -8.23
C TYR A 342 -18.67 -0.50 -8.09
N ASP A 343 -17.68 -0.94 -8.86
CA ASP A 343 -16.41 -0.23 -9.06
C ASP A 343 -16.03 -0.27 -10.55
N PRO A 344 -15.75 0.87 -11.18
CA PRO A 344 -15.44 0.92 -12.62
C PRO A 344 -14.07 0.32 -12.98
N TRP A 345 -13.20 0.07 -12.01
CA TRP A 345 -11.85 -0.46 -12.21
C TRP A 345 -11.73 -1.95 -11.86
N VAL A 346 -12.75 -2.54 -11.22
CA VAL A 346 -12.75 -3.95 -10.79
C VAL A 346 -13.64 -4.77 -11.71
N GLU A 347 -13.02 -5.44 -12.69
CA GLU A 347 -13.71 -6.25 -13.68
C GLU A 347 -14.09 -7.66 -13.15
N ARG A 348 -13.37 -8.16 -12.13
CA ARG A 348 -13.59 -9.48 -11.53
C ARG A 348 -14.59 -9.39 -10.37
N ASP A 349 -15.29 -10.49 -10.11
CA ASP A 349 -16.18 -10.59 -8.94
C ASP A 349 -15.37 -10.74 -7.65
N GLU A 350 -15.39 -9.70 -6.83
CA GLU A 350 -14.74 -9.68 -5.50
C GLU A 350 -15.74 -9.91 -4.38
N VAL A 351 -16.99 -9.50 -4.58
CA VAL A 351 -18.03 -9.55 -3.55
C VAL A 351 -19.39 -10.00 -4.14
N PRO A 352 -20.27 -10.58 -3.33
CA PRO A 352 -21.66 -10.85 -3.74
C PRO A 352 -22.36 -9.55 -4.16
N ASN A 353 -23.29 -9.66 -5.12
CA ASN A 353 -24.07 -8.55 -5.67
C ASN A 353 -23.24 -7.43 -6.33
N GLN A 354 -22.01 -7.72 -6.73
CA GLN A 354 -21.23 -6.84 -7.58
C GLN A 354 -21.86 -6.78 -8.97
N VAL A 355 -21.95 -5.57 -9.50
CA VAL A 355 -22.41 -5.28 -10.86
C VAL A 355 -21.30 -4.58 -11.63
N HIS A 356 -21.32 -4.69 -12.97
CA HIS A 356 -20.20 -4.21 -13.82
C HIS A 356 -20.56 -3.04 -14.73
N SER A 357 -21.73 -2.43 -14.53
CA SER A 357 -22.08 -1.20 -15.23
C SER A 357 -22.76 -0.20 -14.32
N MET A 358 -22.52 1.09 -14.58
CA MET A 358 -23.14 2.19 -13.82
C MET A 358 -24.67 2.18 -14.00
N GLU A 359 -25.20 1.79 -15.15
CA GLU A 359 -26.63 1.70 -15.41
C GLU A 359 -27.29 0.64 -14.53
N GLU A 360 -26.74 -0.58 -14.52
CA GLU A 360 -27.22 -1.68 -13.67
C GLU A 360 -27.06 -1.34 -12.18
N PHE A 361 -25.97 -0.68 -11.81
CA PHE A 361 -25.74 -0.24 -10.44
C PHE A 361 -26.86 0.69 -9.96
N LEU A 362 -27.15 1.72 -10.73
CA LEU A 362 -28.13 2.72 -10.36
C LEU A 362 -29.58 2.24 -10.43
N ASP A 363 -29.87 1.15 -11.16
CA ASP A 363 -31.24 0.65 -11.29
C ASP A 363 -31.83 0.27 -9.94
N GLY A 364 -32.98 0.87 -9.60
CA GLY A 364 -33.72 0.65 -8.37
C GLY A 364 -33.11 1.25 -7.10
N LEU A 365 -31.94 1.91 -7.15
CA LEU A 365 -31.37 2.55 -5.96
C LEU A 365 -32.02 3.92 -5.64
N GLU A 366 -32.07 4.23 -4.37
CA GLU A 366 -32.48 5.52 -3.80
C GLU A 366 -31.31 6.26 -3.13
N MET A 367 -30.29 5.51 -2.66
CA MET A 367 -29.11 6.02 -1.99
C MET A 367 -27.83 5.35 -2.51
N VAL A 368 -26.72 6.11 -2.54
CA VAL A 368 -25.38 5.61 -2.85
C VAL A 368 -24.37 6.05 -1.80
N ILE A 369 -23.56 5.13 -1.31
CA ILE A 369 -22.39 5.39 -0.44
C ILE A 369 -21.16 5.42 -1.34
N VAL A 370 -20.45 6.56 -1.40
CA VAL A 370 -19.30 6.80 -2.28
C VAL A 370 -18.01 6.51 -1.52
N MET A 371 -17.57 5.27 -1.50
CA MET A 371 -16.37 4.86 -0.74
C MET A 371 -15.07 5.24 -1.43
N VAL A 372 -15.05 5.34 -2.77
CA VAL A 372 -13.87 5.69 -3.56
C VAL A 372 -14.17 6.84 -4.51
N GLY A 373 -13.29 7.83 -4.54
CA GLY A 373 -13.44 9.03 -5.35
C GLY A 373 -12.79 8.94 -6.73
N HIS A 374 -13.18 7.96 -7.56
CA HIS A 374 -12.65 7.85 -8.92
C HIS A 374 -12.83 9.14 -9.73
N SER A 375 -11.90 9.42 -10.63
CA SER A 375 -11.85 10.68 -11.39
C SER A 375 -13.13 10.97 -12.19
N GLN A 376 -13.83 9.92 -12.62
CA GLN A 376 -15.07 10.05 -13.42
C GLN A 376 -16.25 10.70 -12.68
N ILE A 377 -16.27 10.65 -11.32
CA ILE A 377 -17.36 11.21 -10.49
C ILE A 377 -16.97 12.49 -9.76
N LYS A 378 -15.71 12.91 -9.85
CA LYS A 378 -15.20 14.11 -9.13
C LYS A 378 -15.96 15.37 -9.58
N GLY A 379 -16.62 16.05 -8.62
CA GLY A 379 -17.41 17.25 -8.89
C GLY A 379 -18.70 17.03 -9.66
N LYS A 380 -19.18 15.77 -9.75
CA LYS A 380 -20.35 15.40 -10.57
C LYS A 380 -21.39 14.62 -9.77
N PRO A 381 -22.10 15.25 -8.81
CA PRO A 381 -23.16 14.56 -8.07
C PRO A 381 -24.30 14.09 -9.00
N GLU A 382 -24.49 14.74 -10.14
CA GLU A 382 -25.45 14.36 -11.17
C GLU A 382 -25.17 12.98 -11.81
N ALA A 383 -23.94 12.47 -11.73
CA ALA A 383 -23.60 11.12 -12.20
C ALA A 383 -24.43 10.02 -11.51
N PHE A 384 -24.96 10.30 -10.34
CA PHE A 384 -25.80 9.41 -9.56
C PHE A 384 -27.31 9.67 -9.74
N GLY A 385 -27.71 10.52 -10.71
CA GLY A 385 -29.11 10.71 -11.10
C GLY A 385 -30.02 11.27 -10.00
N GLY A 386 -29.51 12.16 -9.15
CA GLY A 386 -30.26 12.82 -8.08
C GLY A 386 -30.55 11.98 -6.84
N ARG A 387 -29.92 10.83 -6.69
CA ARG A 387 -30.01 9.98 -5.51
C ARG A 387 -29.39 10.63 -4.28
N ILE A 388 -29.74 10.14 -3.11
CA ILE A 388 -29.06 10.53 -1.85
C ILE A 388 -27.65 9.98 -1.90
N LEU A 389 -26.66 10.85 -1.63
CA LEU A 389 -25.24 10.48 -1.63
C LEU A 389 -24.68 10.60 -0.22
N ILE A 390 -24.08 9.53 0.28
CA ILE A 390 -23.16 9.58 1.41
C ILE A 390 -21.77 9.68 0.81
N ASP A 391 -21.15 10.86 0.90
CA ASP A 391 -19.84 11.14 0.30
C ASP A 391 -18.76 11.39 1.38
N PRO A 392 -18.24 10.33 2.00
CA PRO A 392 -17.18 10.44 3.01
C PRO A 392 -15.83 10.88 2.47
N ARG A 393 -15.71 10.96 1.15
CA ARG A 393 -14.49 11.44 0.47
C ARG A 393 -14.56 12.93 0.12
N ASN A 394 -15.75 13.54 0.20
CA ASN A 394 -15.99 14.92 -0.24
C ASN A 394 -15.54 15.17 -1.69
N VAL A 395 -15.86 14.26 -2.59
CA VAL A 395 -15.42 14.27 -4.00
C VAL A 395 -16.53 14.59 -4.99
N CYS A 396 -17.79 14.33 -4.65
CA CYS A 396 -18.92 14.55 -5.55
C CYS A 396 -19.31 16.03 -5.71
N GLY A 397 -18.83 16.91 -4.80
CA GLY A 397 -19.23 18.31 -4.76
C GLY A 397 -20.40 18.57 -3.82
N ASP A 398 -20.99 19.78 -3.92
CA ASP A 398 -22.12 20.19 -3.08
C ASP A 398 -23.46 19.90 -3.77
N GLY A 399 -24.47 19.52 -2.99
CA GLY A 399 -25.83 19.24 -3.45
C GLY A 399 -26.79 19.05 -2.29
N GLU A 400 -28.10 19.29 -2.53
CA GLU A 400 -29.12 19.13 -1.48
C GLU A 400 -29.20 17.72 -0.90
N ASN A 401 -28.83 16.70 -1.70
CA ASN A 401 -28.85 15.28 -1.32
C ASN A 401 -27.45 14.70 -1.05
N VAL A 402 -26.43 15.55 -0.82
CA VAL A 402 -25.05 15.11 -0.59
C VAL A 402 -24.68 15.28 0.89
N TYR A 403 -24.48 14.16 1.56
CA TYR A 403 -24.09 14.08 2.97
C TYR A 403 -22.60 13.78 3.07
N LYS A 404 -21.84 14.70 3.59
CA LYS A 404 -20.39 14.56 3.84
C LYS A 404 -20.12 14.01 5.25
N LEU A 405 -18.83 13.68 5.57
CA LEU A 405 -18.40 13.28 6.92
C LEU A 405 -18.64 14.40 7.94
#